data_4fa25fcc06029b8e5e2f8752dc256961
#
_entry.id   4fa25fcc06029b8e5e2f8752dc256961
#
_cell.length_a   1.000
_cell.length_b   1.000
_cell.length_c   1.000
_cell.angle_alpha   90.00
_cell.angle_beta   90.00
_cell.angle_gamma   90.00
#
_symmetry.space_group_name_H-M   'P 1'
#
loop_
_entity.id
_entity.type
_entity.pdbx_description
1 polymer ?
#
loop_
_entity_poly.entity_id
_entity_poly.type
_entity_poly.pdbx_seq_one_letter_code
_entity_poly.pdbx_strand_id
1 'polypeptide(L)'
;MSEMRLHDPAGNRLYLNAEERAAFLAAARRQPARDRTLCETLHWTGCRPSELLEITPARIDLSGGTIAIRSLKKRRDGAGQQKIIFRTVPVPPEFLDTLNTAHSIREAQASRKRAATPIWPIGRVRVWQIVKRIMIEAKIPDAPHRSPKGLRHGFGINATISGVPLHMVQKWMGHAQLSTTAIYADAVGREEQDIAARMWG
;
A
#
# COMPACT_ATOMS: atom_id res chain seq x y z
N MET A 1 -18.88 -8.38 -9.47
CA MET A 1 -17.70 -7.70 -8.87
C MET A 1 -17.54 -8.27 -7.45
N SER A 2 -16.38 -8.80 -7.08
CA SER A 2 -16.17 -9.29 -5.70
C SER A 2 -16.29 -8.09 -4.76
N GLU A 3 -17.28 -8.14 -3.89
CA GLU A 3 -17.49 -7.17 -2.83
C GLU A 3 -16.26 -7.14 -1.92
N MET A 4 -15.77 -5.95 -1.61
CA MET A 4 -14.65 -5.83 -0.69
C MET A 4 -15.15 -6.09 0.73
N ARG A 5 -14.51 -7.03 1.45
CA ARG A 5 -14.90 -7.45 2.80
C ARG A 5 -13.67 -7.51 3.69
N LEU A 6 -13.85 -7.28 4.98
CA LEU A 6 -12.81 -7.43 6.01
C LEU A 6 -12.78 -8.84 6.61
N HIS A 7 -13.87 -9.58 6.47
CA HIS A 7 -13.96 -10.97 6.88
C HIS A 7 -14.46 -11.84 5.73
N ASP A 8 -14.05 -13.09 5.69
CA ASP A 8 -14.60 -14.08 4.78
C ASP A 8 -15.95 -14.62 5.29
N PRO A 9 -16.67 -15.46 4.52
CA PRO A 9 -17.95 -16.04 4.98
C PRO A 9 -17.82 -16.93 6.21
N ALA A 10 -16.62 -17.41 6.54
CA ALA A 10 -16.34 -18.21 7.74
C ALA A 10 -15.92 -17.33 8.95
N GLY A 11 -15.96 -15.98 8.80
CA GLY A 11 -15.58 -15.04 9.85
C GLY A 11 -14.07 -14.79 9.99
N ASN A 12 -13.25 -15.39 9.11
CA ASN A 12 -11.80 -15.16 9.18
C ASN A 12 -11.46 -13.76 8.70
N ARG A 13 -10.55 -13.09 9.41
CA ARG A 13 -10.03 -11.78 9.09
C ARG A 13 -9.25 -11.79 7.76
N LEU A 14 -9.46 -10.78 6.92
CA LEU A 14 -8.82 -10.62 5.61
C LEU A 14 -7.78 -9.48 5.58
N TYR A 15 -7.38 -8.93 6.73
CA TYR A 15 -6.42 -7.82 6.85
C TYR A 15 -5.33 -8.12 7.87
N LEU A 16 -4.16 -7.52 7.71
CA LEU A 16 -3.14 -7.50 8.75
C LEU A 16 -3.51 -6.47 9.82
N ASN A 17 -3.50 -6.89 11.08
CA ASN A 17 -3.66 -5.98 12.22
C ASN A 17 -2.41 -5.13 12.46
N ALA A 18 -2.43 -4.25 13.45
CA ALA A 18 -1.33 -3.34 13.75
C ALA A 18 -0.02 -4.08 14.08
N GLU A 19 -0.10 -5.13 14.90
CA GLU A 19 1.06 -5.94 15.32
C GLU A 19 1.69 -6.68 14.12
N GLU A 20 0.86 -7.32 13.29
CA GLU A 20 1.32 -8.02 12.08
C GLU A 20 1.91 -7.07 11.04
N ARG A 21 1.35 -5.85 10.92
CA ARG A 21 1.90 -4.81 10.06
C ARG A 21 3.27 -4.35 10.54
N ALA A 22 3.43 -4.14 11.85
CA ALA A 22 4.71 -3.78 12.45
C ALA A 22 5.75 -4.90 12.28
N ALA A 23 5.35 -6.16 12.52
CA ALA A 23 6.21 -7.33 12.32
C ALA A 23 6.63 -7.49 10.85
N PHE A 24 5.71 -7.29 9.90
CA PHE A 24 6.00 -7.29 8.47
C PHE A 24 7.03 -6.22 8.10
N LEU A 25 6.84 -4.98 8.58
CA LEU A 25 7.77 -3.87 8.31
C LEU A 25 9.16 -4.17 8.89
N ALA A 26 9.23 -4.67 10.12
CA ALA A 26 10.48 -5.05 10.76
C ALA A 26 11.20 -6.18 9.99
N ALA A 27 10.49 -7.18 9.49
CA ALA A 27 11.04 -8.25 8.67
C ALA A 27 11.51 -7.73 7.30
N ALA A 28 10.72 -6.83 6.67
CA ALA A 28 11.08 -6.21 5.39
C ALA A 28 12.38 -5.40 5.49
N ARG A 29 12.59 -4.67 6.57
CA ARG A 29 13.80 -3.85 6.80
C ARG A 29 15.10 -4.65 6.88
N ARG A 30 15.02 -5.95 7.16
CA ARG A 30 16.17 -6.88 7.17
C ARG A 30 16.50 -7.48 5.80
N GLN A 31 15.70 -7.19 4.78
CA GLN A 31 15.88 -7.74 3.45
C GLN A 31 16.89 -6.93 2.62
N PRO A 32 17.43 -7.50 1.53
CA PRO A 32 18.20 -6.75 0.54
C PRO A 32 17.40 -5.53 0.02
N ALA A 33 18.11 -4.46 -0.34
CA ALA A 33 17.54 -3.14 -0.66
C ALA A 33 16.32 -3.19 -1.61
N ARG A 34 16.37 -4.02 -2.66
CA ARG A 34 15.25 -4.19 -3.60
C ARG A 34 13.98 -4.73 -2.93
N ASP A 35 14.10 -5.84 -2.19
CA ASP A 35 12.95 -6.51 -1.56
C ASP A 35 12.43 -5.70 -0.37
N ARG A 36 13.34 -5.04 0.36
CA ARG A 36 13.01 -4.09 1.42
C ARG A 36 12.15 -2.96 0.90
N THR A 37 12.67 -2.18 -0.06
CA THR A 37 11.99 -0.98 -0.57
C THR A 37 10.67 -1.32 -1.27
N LEU A 38 10.59 -2.48 -1.94
CA LEU A 38 9.36 -3.02 -2.51
C LEU A 38 8.28 -3.21 -1.43
N CYS A 39 8.62 -3.91 -0.35
CA CYS A 39 7.68 -4.20 0.74
C CYS A 39 7.32 -2.97 1.55
N GLU A 40 8.28 -2.07 1.81
CA GLU A 40 8.02 -0.79 2.46
C GLU A 40 7.08 0.09 1.61
N THR A 41 7.24 0.11 0.27
CA THR A 41 6.30 0.83 -0.61
C THR A 41 4.88 0.31 -0.49
N LEU A 42 4.68 -1.02 -0.51
CA LEU A 42 3.36 -1.63 -0.30
C LEU A 42 2.79 -1.29 1.07
N HIS A 43 3.62 -1.31 2.11
CA HIS A 43 3.23 -1.02 3.49
C HIS A 43 2.79 0.44 3.67
N TRP A 44 3.57 1.41 3.15
CA TRP A 44 3.33 2.84 3.36
C TRP A 44 2.26 3.44 2.44
N THR A 45 2.04 2.83 1.26
CA THR A 45 1.10 3.39 0.28
C THR A 45 -0.20 2.61 0.15
N GLY A 46 -0.24 1.37 0.63
CA GLY A 46 -1.36 0.46 0.39
C GLY A 46 -1.66 0.21 -1.09
N CYS A 47 -0.73 0.47 -2.01
CA CYS A 47 -0.95 0.25 -3.43
C CYS A 47 -1.06 -1.25 -3.78
N ARG A 48 -1.60 -1.54 -4.96
CA ARG A 48 -1.65 -2.91 -5.47
C ARG A 48 -0.28 -3.34 -6.01
N PRO A 49 0.09 -4.64 -5.95
CA PRO A 49 1.34 -5.12 -6.55
C PRO A 49 1.57 -4.71 -8.00
N SER A 50 0.51 -4.70 -8.82
CA SER A 50 0.61 -4.26 -10.21
C SER A 50 0.82 -2.74 -10.35
N GLU A 51 0.28 -1.94 -9.43
CA GLU A 51 0.48 -0.48 -9.40
C GLU A 51 1.89 -0.13 -8.92
N LEU A 52 2.43 -0.90 -7.96
CA LEU A 52 3.81 -0.79 -7.50
C LEU A 52 4.80 -0.91 -8.67
N LEU A 53 4.63 -1.91 -9.53
CA LEU A 53 5.52 -2.20 -10.65
C LEU A 53 5.54 -1.12 -11.73
N GLU A 54 4.56 -0.20 -11.71
CA GLU A 54 4.52 0.96 -12.61
C GLU A 54 5.23 2.20 -12.00
N ILE A 55 5.71 2.14 -10.76
CA ILE A 55 6.36 3.29 -10.13
C ILE A 55 7.74 3.49 -10.73
N THR A 56 7.99 4.72 -11.17
CA THR A 56 9.26 5.16 -11.75
C THR A 56 9.87 6.28 -10.89
N PRO A 57 11.18 6.57 -11.00
CA PRO A 57 11.79 7.71 -10.31
C PRO A 57 11.07 9.04 -10.53
N ALA A 58 10.55 9.29 -11.75
CA ALA A 58 9.80 10.52 -12.07
C ALA A 58 8.51 10.69 -11.25
N ARG A 59 8.02 9.63 -10.58
CA ARG A 59 6.80 9.66 -9.77
C ARG A 59 7.06 9.80 -8.28
N ILE A 60 8.32 9.94 -7.88
CA ILE A 60 8.72 10.14 -6.49
C ILE A 60 9.08 11.61 -6.30
N ASP A 61 8.33 12.29 -5.45
CA ASP A 61 8.65 13.66 -5.03
C ASP A 61 9.37 13.59 -3.69
N LEU A 62 10.71 13.67 -3.76
CA LEU A 62 11.58 13.62 -2.58
C LEU A 62 11.41 14.85 -1.68
N SER A 63 11.08 16.01 -2.26
CA SER A 63 10.88 17.26 -1.51
C SER A 63 9.47 17.40 -0.96
N GLY A 64 8.47 16.99 -1.73
CA GLY A 64 7.06 17.01 -1.34
C GLY A 64 6.62 15.82 -0.49
N GLY A 65 7.51 14.87 -0.20
CA GLY A 65 7.19 13.75 0.68
C GLY A 65 6.19 12.74 0.12
N THR A 66 6.12 12.56 -1.22
CA THR A 66 5.01 11.82 -1.83
C THR A 66 5.41 10.88 -2.95
N ILE A 67 4.55 9.88 -3.22
CA ILE A 67 4.65 8.99 -4.37
C ILE A 67 3.36 9.06 -5.20
N ALA A 68 3.50 9.37 -6.50
CA ALA A 68 2.40 9.37 -7.45
C ALA A 68 2.17 7.96 -8.02
N ILE A 69 1.02 7.37 -7.75
CA ILE A 69 0.66 6.00 -8.14
C ILE A 69 -0.39 6.03 -9.24
N ARG A 70 -0.10 5.36 -10.36
CA ARG A 70 -1.04 5.19 -11.46
C ARG A 70 -2.10 4.14 -11.11
N SER A 71 -3.38 4.50 -11.24
CA SER A 71 -4.46 3.53 -11.11
C SER A 71 -4.58 2.69 -12.38
N LEU A 72 -4.42 1.36 -12.25
CA LEU A 72 -4.50 0.44 -13.39
C LEU A 72 -5.92 -0.07 -13.64
N LYS A 73 -6.90 0.31 -12.80
CA LYS A 73 -8.30 0.00 -13.08
C LYS A 73 -8.76 0.84 -14.28
N LYS A 74 -9.12 0.16 -15.37
CA LYS A 74 -9.64 0.81 -16.56
C LYS A 74 -10.90 1.63 -16.20
N ARG A 75 -10.82 2.93 -16.36
CA ARG A 75 -11.96 3.85 -16.30
C ARG A 75 -12.09 4.49 -17.67
N ARG A 76 -13.32 4.62 -18.17
CA ARG A 76 -13.59 5.35 -19.39
C ARG A 76 -14.16 6.73 -19.02
N ASP A 77 -13.84 7.73 -19.81
CA ASP A 77 -14.51 9.03 -19.75
C ASP A 77 -15.88 8.98 -20.47
N GLY A 78 -16.59 10.11 -20.48
CA GLY A 78 -17.88 10.23 -21.17
C GLY A 78 -17.80 10.01 -22.68
N ALA A 79 -16.61 10.07 -23.29
CA ALA A 79 -16.34 9.78 -24.69
C ALA A 79 -15.86 8.34 -24.94
N GLY A 80 -15.85 7.48 -23.89
CA GLY A 80 -15.42 6.08 -23.98
C GLY A 80 -13.91 5.87 -23.98
N GLN A 81 -13.09 6.93 -23.86
CA GLN A 81 -11.64 6.84 -23.86
C GLN A 81 -11.10 6.41 -22.48
N GLN A 82 -9.97 5.69 -22.48
CA GLN A 82 -9.35 5.24 -21.23
C GLN A 82 -8.73 6.42 -20.48
N LYS A 83 -9.29 6.74 -19.31
CA LYS A 83 -8.77 7.78 -18.42
C LYS A 83 -7.58 7.26 -17.61
N ILE A 84 -6.42 7.90 -17.77
CA ILE A 84 -5.26 7.67 -16.92
C ILE A 84 -5.42 8.51 -15.64
N ILE A 85 -5.48 7.83 -14.48
CA ILE A 85 -5.68 8.49 -13.19
C ILE A 85 -4.47 8.22 -12.32
N PHE A 86 -3.90 9.29 -11.77
CA PHE A 86 -2.88 9.22 -10.72
C PHE A 86 -3.47 9.64 -9.38
N ARG A 87 -2.90 9.09 -8.32
CA ARG A 87 -3.13 9.54 -6.95
C ARG A 87 -1.78 9.72 -6.26
N THR A 88 -1.66 10.77 -5.49
CA THR A 88 -0.47 11.07 -4.70
C THR A 88 -0.69 10.58 -3.27
N VAL A 89 0.25 9.79 -2.77
CA VAL A 89 0.21 9.23 -1.41
C VAL A 89 1.42 9.75 -0.64
N PRO A 90 1.22 10.44 0.50
CA PRO A 90 2.31 10.85 1.36
C PRO A 90 2.95 9.63 2.02
N VAL A 91 4.27 9.69 2.20
CA VAL A 91 5.05 8.61 2.84
C VAL A 91 6.08 9.22 3.80
N PRO A 92 6.59 8.44 4.78
CA PRO A 92 7.59 8.94 5.72
C PRO A 92 8.86 9.43 5.02
N PRO A 93 9.46 10.56 5.45
CA PRO A 93 10.71 11.08 4.88
C PRO A 93 11.85 10.05 4.89
N GLU A 94 12.00 9.32 5.99
CA GLU A 94 13.04 8.29 6.16
C GLU A 94 12.90 7.14 5.14
N PHE A 95 11.67 6.89 4.70
CA PHE A 95 11.42 5.91 3.65
C PHE A 95 11.83 6.44 2.28
N LEU A 96 11.61 7.73 2.00
CA LEU A 96 12.09 8.37 0.77
C LEU A 96 13.62 8.40 0.70
N ASP A 97 14.30 8.66 1.82
CA ASP A 97 15.76 8.57 1.92
C ASP A 97 16.24 7.15 1.63
N THR A 98 15.54 6.16 2.17
CA THR A 98 15.82 4.74 1.87
C THR A 98 15.64 4.42 0.39
N LEU A 99 14.56 4.90 -0.24
CA LEU A 99 14.34 4.74 -1.68
C LEU A 99 15.43 5.42 -2.51
N ASN A 100 15.77 6.66 -2.16
CA ASN A 100 16.80 7.42 -2.85
C ASN A 100 18.15 6.73 -2.76
N THR A 101 18.56 6.28 -1.58
CA THR A 101 19.82 5.58 -1.37
C THR A 101 19.88 4.24 -2.12
N ALA A 102 18.78 3.46 -2.07
CA ALA A 102 18.73 2.13 -2.68
C ALA A 102 18.68 2.15 -4.22
N HIS A 103 18.08 3.19 -4.80
CA HIS A 103 17.77 3.23 -6.24
C HIS A 103 18.31 4.48 -6.97
N SER A 104 19.11 5.32 -6.28
CA SER A 104 19.65 6.57 -6.83
C SER A 104 18.56 7.44 -7.49
N ILE A 105 17.44 7.64 -6.79
CA ILE A 105 16.23 8.28 -7.35
C ILE A 105 16.56 9.67 -7.88
N ARG A 106 17.26 10.51 -7.11
CA ARG A 106 17.64 11.87 -7.51
C ARG A 106 18.47 11.89 -8.77
N GLU A 107 19.46 11.01 -8.86
CA GLU A 107 20.30 10.88 -10.07
C GLU A 107 19.53 10.33 -11.27
N ALA A 108 18.61 9.38 -11.03
CA ALA A 108 17.76 8.84 -12.08
C ALA A 108 16.82 9.91 -12.64
N GLN A 109 16.30 10.82 -11.80
CA GLN A 109 15.45 11.94 -12.22
C GLN A 109 16.17 12.93 -13.14
N ALA A 110 17.50 13.07 -13.05
CA ALA A 110 18.30 13.90 -13.96
C ALA A 110 18.37 13.33 -15.40
N SER A 111 17.96 12.09 -15.62
CA SER A 111 17.98 11.44 -16.95
C SER A 111 16.56 11.08 -17.39
N ARG A 112 16.09 11.62 -18.52
CA ARG A 112 14.75 11.33 -19.08
C ARG A 112 14.47 9.82 -19.19
N LYS A 113 15.45 9.03 -19.65
CA LYS A 113 15.32 7.58 -19.80
C LYS A 113 15.23 6.88 -18.43
N ARG A 114 16.17 7.18 -17.52
CA ARG A 114 16.20 6.58 -16.18
C ARG A 114 14.97 6.98 -15.34
N ALA A 115 14.55 8.23 -15.43
CA ALA A 115 13.36 8.74 -14.76
C ALA A 115 12.09 8.02 -15.14
N ALA A 116 11.99 7.51 -16.38
CA ALA A 116 10.82 6.78 -16.90
C ALA A 116 10.91 5.25 -16.72
N THR A 117 12.04 4.72 -16.24
CA THR A 117 12.25 3.28 -16.06
C THR A 117 11.66 2.81 -14.72
N PRO A 118 10.85 1.72 -14.67
CA PRO A 118 10.34 1.18 -13.42
C PRO A 118 11.44 0.84 -12.42
N ILE A 119 11.21 1.15 -11.14
CA ILE A 119 12.18 0.94 -10.05
C ILE A 119 12.41 -0.56 -9.80
N TRP A 120 11.34 -1.37 -9.89
CA TRP A 120 11.40 -2.82 -9.68
C TRP A 120 11.09 -3.57 -10.97
N PRO A 121 12.10 -3.90 -11.81
CA PRO A 121 11.91 -4.61 -13.08
C PRO A 121 11.69 -6.11 -12.88
N ILE A 122 10.62 -6.47 -12.17
CA ILE A 122 10.22 -7.85 -11.86
C ILE A 122 8.74 -8.07 -12.17
N GLY A 123 8.32 -9.33 -12.27
CA GLY A 123 6.93 -9.68 -12.53
C GLY A 123 6.06 -9.70 -11.27
N ARG A 124 4.73 -9.59 -11.46
CA ARG A 124 3.73 -9.63 -10.37
C ARG A 124 3.82 -10.88 -9.49
N VAL A 125 4.11 -12.04 -10.09
CA VAL A 125 4.29 -13.30 -9.36
C VAL A 125 5.47 -13.20 -8.39
N ARG A 126 6.58 -12.60 -8.84
CA ARG A 126 7.76 -12.39 -7.99
C ARG A 126 7.47 -11.46 -6.82
N VAL A 127 6.72 -10.38 -7.04
CA VAL A 127 6.25 -9.51 -5.94
C VAL A 127 5.47 -10.30 -4.91
N TRP A 128 4.52 -11.13 -5.35
CA TRP A 128 3.72 -11.97 -4.47
C TRP A 128 4.58 -12.93 -3.65
N GLN A 129 5.55 -13.60 -4.28
CA GLN A 129 6.48 -14.52 -3.61
C GLN A 129 7.33 -13.80 -2.54
N ILE A 130 7.87 -12.62 -2.86
CA ILE A 130 8.65 -11.79 -1.92
C ILE A 130 7.79 -11.44 -0.70
N VAL A 131 6.59 -10.90 -0.92
CA VAL A 131 5.70 -10.50 0.17
C VAL A 131 5.31 -11.71 1.05
N LYS A 132 4.96 -12.86 0.45
CA LYS A 132 4.63 -14.08 1.20
C LYS A 132 5.80 -14.57 2.04
N ARG A 133 7.00 -14.62 1.48
CA ARG A 133 8.21 -15.02 2.19
C ARG A 133 8.45 -14.13 3.42
N ILE A 134 8.37 -12.82 3.24
CA ILE A 134 8.60 -11.86 4.33
C ILE A 134 7.50 -11.95 5.40
N MET A 135 6.25 -12.22 5.01
CA MET A 135 5.16 -12.48 5.96
C MET A 135 5.40 -13.75 6.78
N ILE A 136 5.99 -14.80 6.19
CA ILE A 136 6.40 -16.02 6.90
C ILE A 136 7.53 -15.70 7.90
N GLU A 137 8.55 -14.97 7.45
CA GLU A 137 9.67 -14.52 8.32
C GLU A 137 9.20 -13.62 9.47
N ALA A 138 8.14 -12.84 9.24
CA ALA A 138 7.45 -12.04 10.25
C ALA A 138 6.56 -12.86 11.19
N LYS A 139 6.51 -14.19 11.03
CA LYS A 139 5.67 -15.12 11.81
C LYS A 139 4.17 -14.78 11.76
N ILE A 140 3.71 -14.17 10.65
CA ILE A 140 2.28 -13.92 10.45
C ILE A 140 1.58 -15.26 10.24
N PRO A 141 0.50 -15.56 10.97
CA PRO A 141 -0.21 -16.85 10.90
C PRO A 141 -0.65 -17.21 9.48
N ASP A 142 -0.68 -18.52 9.17
CA ASP A 142 -1.18 -19.01 7.89
C ASP A 142 -2.71 -18.94 7.86
N ALA A 143 -3.20 -17.84 7.33
CA ALA A 143 -4.61 -17.51 7.26
C ALA A 143 -4.87 -16.67 6.00
N PRO A 144 -6.13 -16.45 5.60
CA PRO A 144 -6.51 -15.72 4.39
C PRO A 144 -5.92 -14.30 4.28
N HIS A 145 -5.66 -13.65 5.43
CA HIS A 145 -5.06 -12.32 5.48
C HIS A 145 -3.56 -12.28 5.17
N ARG A 146 -2.82 -13.41 5.27
CA ARG A 146 -1.39 -13.48 4.93
C ARG A 146 -1.18 -13.35 3.43
N SER A 147 -1.41 -12.16 2.89
CA SER A 147 -1.38 -11.86 1.46
C SER A 147 -1.12 -10.37 1.19
N PRO A 148 -0.66 -9.99 -0.02
CA PRO A 148 -0.57 -8.57 -0.41
C PRO A 148 -1.91 -7.83 -0.30
N LYS A 149 -3.04 -8.53 -0.49
CA LYS A 149 -4.38 -7.97 -0.28
C LYS A 149 -4.62 -7.65 1.19
N GLY A 150 -4.25 -8.57 2.10
CA GLY A 150 -4.36 -8.37 3.55
C GLY A 150 -3.48 -7.22 4.04
N LEU A 151 -2.26 -7.07 3.50
CA LEU A 151 -1.39 -5.92 3.81
C LEU A 151 -2.06 -4.60 3.39
N ARG A 152 -2.65 -4.54 2.20
CA ARG A 152 -3.37 -3.37 1.71
C ARG A 152 -4.63 -3.07 2.54
N HIS A 153 -5.41 -4.08 2.94
CA HIS A 153 -6.54 -3.88 3.85
C HIS A 153 -6.07 -3.34 5.20
N GLY A 154 -4.98 -3.89 5.74
CA GLY A 154 -4.36 -3.38 6.96
C GLY A 154 -3.91 -1.90 6.85
N PHE A 155 -3.45 -1.45 5.67
CA PHE A 155 -3.17 -0.02 5.44
C PHE A 155 -4.45 0.83 5.59
N GLY A 156 -5.57 0.40 4.99
CA GLY A 156 -6.84 1.12 5.09
C GLY A 156 -7.35 1.23 6.53
N ILE A 157 -7.31 0.14 7.27
CA ILE A 157 -7.69 0.10 8.69
C ILE A 157 -6.77 1.00 9.52
N ASN A 158 -5.46 0.86 9.36
CA ASN A 158 -4.49 1.69 10.10
C ASN A 158 -4.70 3.19 9.85
N ALA A 159 -4.96 3.58 8.60
CA ALA A 159 -5.25 4.98 8.28
C ALA A 159 -6.53 5.47 8.98
N THR A 160 -7.59 4.64 9.01
CA THR A 160 -8.85 4.97 9.69
C THR A 160 -8.65 5.10 11.20
N ILE A 161 -7.95 4.16 11.83
CA ILE A 161 -7.63 4.19 13.27
C ILE A 161 -6.77 5.43 13.61
N SER A 162 -5.86 5.81 12.72
CA SER A 162 -5.03 7.01 12.88
C SER A 162 -5.81 8.32 12.67
N GLY A 163 -7.13 8.28 12.48
CA GLY A 163 -7.98 9.45 12.32
C GLY A 163 -7.90 10.10 10.94
N VAL A 164 -7.36 9.42 9.93
CA VAL A 164 -7.35 9.94 8.55
C VAL A 164 -8.79 9.98 8.03
N PRO A 165 -9.27 11.14 7.53
CA PRO A 165 -10.60 11.24 6.97
C PRO A 165 -10.86 10.22 5.85
N LEU A 166 -12.03 9.58 5.85
CA LEU A 166 -12.33 8.44 4.98
C LEU A 166 -12.18 8.75 3.47
N HIS A 167 -12.47 10.01 3.06
CA HIS A 167 -12.26 10.46 1.68
C HIS A 167 -10.76 10.52 1.30
N MET A 168 -9.86 10.80 2.26
CA MET A 168 -8.41 10.75 2.04
C MET A 168 -7.94 9.31 1.91
N VAL A 169 -8.44 8.39 2.76
CA VAL A 169 -8.17 6.95 2.64
C VAL A 169 -8.64 6.45 1.27
N GLN A 170 -9.84 6.84 0.84
CA GLN A 170 -10.37 6.54 -0.50
C GLN A 170 -9.41 7.00 -1.61
N LYS A 171 -8.96 8.26 -1.53
CA LYS A 171 -8.01 8.86 -2.48
C LYS A 171 -6.71 8.07 -2.52
N TRP A 172 -6.07 7.83 -1.38
CA TRP A 172 -4.79 7.12 -1.31
C TRP A 172 -4.87 5.67 -1.78
N MET A 173 -5.95 4.99 -1.49
CA MET A 173 -6.16 3.62 -1.96
C MET A 173 -6.64 3.53 -3.41
N GLY A 174 -7.11 4.63 -4.00
CA GLY A 174 -7.62 4.67 -5.37
C GLY A 174 -8.92 3.89 -5.54
N HIS A 175 -9.82 3.97 -4.54
CA HIS A 175 -11.15 3.41 -4.64
C HIS A 175 -12.06 4.30 -5.46
N ALA A 176 -12.87 3.70 -6.34
CA ALA A 176 -13.79 4.44 -7.20
C ALA A 176 -14.98 4.99 -6.43
N GLN A 177 -15.44 4.24 -5.43
CA GLN A 177 -16.62 4.54 -4.62
C GLN A 177 -16.21 4.61 -3.14
N LEU A 178 -16.83 5.51 -2.41
CA LEU A 178 -16.58 5.68 -0.98
C LEU A 178 -17.05 4.44 -0.19
N SER A 179 -18.13 3.79 -0.63
CA SER A 179 -18.63 2.54 -0.04
C SER A 179 -17.57 1.43 0.00
N THR A 180 -16.66 1.38 -0.99
CA THR A 180 -15.52 0.45 -0.97
C THR A 180 -14.51 0.76 0.15
N THR A 181 -14.48 2.00 0.64
CA THR A 181 -13.58 2.45 1.71
C THR A 181 -14.28 2.41 3.06
N ALA A 182 -15.61 2.57 3.07
CA ALA A 182 -16.42 2.56 4.29
C ALA A 182 -16.24 1.28 5.12
N ILE A 183 -15.94 0.14 4.47
CA ILE A 183 -15.65 -1.12 5.18
C ILE A 183 -14.52 -1.00 6.23
N TYR A 184 -13.62 -0.03 6.10
CA TYR A 184 -12.55 0.18 7.09
C TYR A 184 -13.05 0.89 8.34
N ALA A 185 -14.22 1.55 8.28
CA ALA A 185 -14.91 2.07 9.45
C ALA A 185 -15.62 0.96 10.23
N ASP A 186 -15.88 -0.20 9.59
CA ASP A 186 -16.49 -1.38 10.21
C ASP A 186 -15.44 -2.32 10.83
N ALA A 187 -14.22 -1.80 11.11
CA ALA A 187 -13.20 -2.57 11.81
C ALA A 187 -13.70 -2.96 13.20
N VAL A 188 -13.57 -4.25 13.55
CA VAL A 188 -14.08 -4.82 14.80
C VAL A 188 -12.93 -5.34 15.68
N GLY A 189 -13.20 -5.50 16.98
CA GLY A 189 -12.24 -6.02 17.95
C GLY A 189 -11.37 -4.93 18.56
N ARG A 190 -10.06 -5.19 18.69
CA ARG A 190 -9.13 -4.25 19.33
C ARG A 190 -9.04 -2.92 18.58
N GLU A 191 -9.05 -2.97 17.25
CA GLU A 191 -9.02 -1.78 16.40
C GLU A 191 -10.24 -0.88 16.63
N GLU A 192 -11.42 -1.44 16.81
CA GLU A 192 -12.65 -0.70 17.14
C GLU A 192 -12.57 -0.08 18.54
N GLN A 193 -12.05 -0.83 19.51
CA GLN A 193 -11.82 -0.32 20.87
C GLN A 193 -10.82 0.83 20.89
N ASP A 194 -9.74 0.76 20.11
CA ASP A 194 -8.75 1.83 20.00
C ASP A 194 -9.36 3.12 19.37
N ILE A 195 -10.32 2.98 18.46
CA ILE A 195 -11.09 4.12 17.92
C ILE A 195 -12.00 4.70 19.01
N ALA A 196 -12.76 3.84 19.69
CA ALA A 196 -13.71 4.25 20.71
C ALA A 196 -13.02 4.92 21.92
N ALA A 197 -11.85 4.45 22.32
CA ALA A 197 -11.07 5.01 23.41
C ALA A 197 -10.75 6.51 23.23
N ARG A 198 -10.64 6.99 21.99
CA ARG A 198 -10.43 8.42 21.68
C ARG A 198 -11.64 9.30 22.02
N MET A 199 -12.82 8.72 22.19
CA MET A 199 -14.04 9.44 22.57
C MET A 199 -14.12 9.67 24.08
N TRP A 200 -13.38 8.86 24.85
CA TRP A 200 -13.46 8.85 26.32
C TRP A 200 -12.26 9.51 27.02
N GLY A 201 -11.20 9.77 26.29
CA GLY A 201 -9.96 10.27 26.84
C GLY A 201 -9.33 11.31 26.15
#